data_efa03d3003091ab033ecccb935539a06
#
_entry.id   efa03d3003091ab033ecccb935539a06
#
_cell.length_a   1.000
_cell.length_b   1.000
_cell.length_c   1.000
_cell.angle_alpha   90.00
_cell.angle_beta   90.00
_cell.angle_gamma   90.00
#
_symmetry.space_group_name_H-M   'P 1'
#
loop_
_entity.id
_entity.type
_entity.pdbx_description
1 polymer ?
#
loop_
_entity_poly.entity_id
_entity_poly.type
_entity_poly.pdbx_seq_one_letter_code
_entity_poly.pdbx_strand_id
1 'polypeptide(L)'
;MDSKNQIQKREIKFRGKAKDDGTWVHGDLTTGDTIHISASWYKDGECEWWGHECHEETIGQYTGMKDKNGKDIYEGDVLRYETDYDLLYFEVKWNKDTLMWEAISQVIVDEPLYYKNGFIKIIGNIHDNPELIERIAE
;
A
#
# COMPACT_ATOMS: atom_id res chain seq x y z
N MET A 1 -15.92 16.56 26.15
CA MET A 1 -16.28 15.88 24.91
C MET A 1 -16.33 14.38 25.14
N ASP A 2 -17.37 13.74 24.73
CA ASP A 2 -17.54 12.32 24.96
C ASP A 2 -16.88 11.50 23.85
N SER A 3 -15.76 10.85 24.18
CA SER A 3 -15.04 10.01 23.24
C SER A 3 -15.83 8.77 22.78
N LYS A 4 -16.89 8.41 23.50
CA LYS A 4 -17.74 7.26 23.16
C LYS A 4 -18.49 7.46 21.84
N ASN A 5 -18.72 8.71 21.43
CA ASN A 5 -19.43 9.05 20.22
C ASN A 5 -18.51 9.28 19.03
N GLN A 6 -17.20 9.11 19.20
CA GLN A 6 -16.25 9.25 18.10
C GLN A 6 -16.24 8.00 17.24
N ILE A 7 -16.46 8.20 15.95
CA ILE A 7 -16.33 7.12 14.98
C ILE A 7 -14.84 6.89 14.74
N GLN A 8 -14.39 5.67 14.96
CA GLN A 8 -13.04 5.28 14.57
C GLN A 8 -12.99 5.19 13.05
N LYS A 9 -12.25 6.09 12.45
CA LYS A 9 -12.09 6.14 11.00
C LYS A 9 -10.84 5.38 10.59
N ARG A 10 -11.02 4.42 9.71
CA ARG A 10 -9.93 3.77 9.02
C ARG A 10 -9.66 4.54 7.74
N GLU A 11 -8.42 4.95 7.52
CA GLU A 11 -8.04 5.64 6.31
C GLU A 11 -8.01 4.65 5.14
N ILE A 12 -8.85 4.90 4.16
CA ILE A 12 -8.94 4.07 2.95
C ILE A 12 -8.47 4.90 1.77
N LYS A 13 -7.39 4.46 1.16
CA LYS A 13 -6.84 5.11 -0.03
C LYS A 13 -6.09 4.11 -0.88
N PHE A 14 -5.90 4.46 -2.12
CA PHE A 14 -5.30 3.60 -3.13
C PHE A 14 -4.17 4.34 -3.83
N ARG A 15 -3.31 3.59 -4.51
CA ARG A 15 -2.34 4.14 -5.43
C ARG A 15 -2.42 3.40 -6.76
N GLY A 16 -1.91 4.02 -7.81
CA GLY A 16 -1.78 3.41 -9.12
C GLY A 16 -0.84 4.21 -9.99
N LYS A 17 -0.33 3.59 -11.05
CA LYS A 17 0.50 4.29 -12.03
C LYS A 17 -0.38 4.87 -13.12
N ALA A 18 -0.32 6.17 -13.30
CA ALA A 18 -1.05 6.88 -14.34
C ALA A 18 -0.56 6.43 -15.72
N LYS A 19 -1.53 6.17 -16.62
CA LYS A 19 -1.21 5.73 -17.98
C LYS A 19 -0.51 6.79 -18.82
N ASP A 20 -0.79 8.07 -18.53
CA ASP A 20 -0.27 9.18 -19.34
C ASP A 20 1.22 9.44 -19.12
N ASP A 21 1.69 9.44 -17.87
CA ASP A 21 3.08 9.79 -17.56
C ASP A 21 3.83 8.77 -16.71
N GLY A 22 3.16 7.69 -16.28
CA GLY A 22 3.78 6.63 -15.48
C GLY A 22 4.08 7.01 -14.03
N THR A 23 3.59 8.16 -13.57
CA THR A 23 3.78 8.56 -12.17
C THR A 23 2.81 7.85 -11.24
N TRP A 24 3.21 7.67 -9.99
CA TRP A 24 2.33 7.16 -8.95
C TRP A 24 1.38 8.27 -8.50
N VAL A 25 0.09 7.94 -8.50
CA VAL A 25 -0.97 8.81 -7.99
C VAL A 25 -1.68 8.12 -6.83
N HIS A 26 -2.14 8.91 -5.86
CA HIS A 26 -2.74 8.41 -4.63
C HIS A 26 -4.09 9.08 -4.42
N GLY A 27 -5.10 8.33 -4.01
CA GLY A 27 -6.43 8.87 -3.75
C GLY A 27 -7.49 7.80 -3.70
N ASP A 28 -8.68 8.16 -4.14
CA ASP A 28 -9.83 7.27 -4.19
C ASP A 28 -9.81 6.44 -5.46
N LEU A 29 -10.35 5.23 -5.38
CA LEU A 29 -10.44 4.32 -6.52
C LEU A 29 -11.82 4.41 -7.15
N THR A 30 -11.85 4.69 -8.44
CA THR A 30 -13.06 4.64 -9.26
C THR A 30 -12.93 3.53 -10.29
N THR A 31 -13.88 2.61 -10.30
CA THR A 31 -13.91 1.48 -11.22
C THR A 31 -15.08 1.61 -12.19
N GLY A 32 -14.92 1.06 -13.37
CA GLY A 32 -15.91 1.09 -14.45
C GLY A 32 -15.28 0.43 -15.67
N ASP A 33 -15.51 1.01 -16.85
CA ASP A 33 -14.83 0.56 -18.07
C ASP A 33 -13.32 0.79 -17.98
N THR A 34 -12.93 1.82 -17.25
CA THR A 34 -11.53 2.12 -16.95
C THR A 34 -11.35 2.34 -15.45
N ILE A 35 -10.12 2.23 -14.96
CA ILE A 35 -9.78 2.39 -13.56
C ILE A 35 -9.06 3.72 -13.37
N HIS A 36 -9.56 4.52 -12.42
CA HIS A 36 -9.01 5.84 -12.11
C HIS A 36 -8.68 5.96 -10.63
N ILE A 37 -7.61 6.69 -10.34
CA ILE A 37 -7.34 7.24 -9.01
C ILE A 37 -7.70 8.71 -9.06
N SER A 38 -8.49 9.17 -8.10
CA SER A 38 -9.03 10.53 -8.08
C SER A 38 -9.05 11.11 -6.68
N ALA A 39 -9.16 12.42 -6.62
CA ALA A 39 -9.41 13.15 -5.38
C ALA A 39 -10.32 14.34 -5.69
N SER A 40 -11.15 14.70 -4.73
CA SER A 40 -12.00 15.89 -4.82
C SER A 40 -11.89 16.67 -3.52
N TRP A 41 -12.04 18.00 -3.64
CA TRP A 41 -11.99 18.90 -2.49
C TRP A 41 -12.81 20.14 -2.80
N TYR A 42 -13.15 20.89 -1.75
CA TYR A 42 -13.81 22.18 -1.88
C TYR A 42 -12.82 23.32 -1.70
N LYS A 43 -12.92 24.31 -2.57
CA LYS A 43 -12.15 25.54 -2.49
C LYS A 43 -13.08 26.70 -2.83
N ASP A 44 -13.17 27.68 -1.93
CA ASP A 44 -14.02 28.88 -2.09
C ASP A 44 -15.49 28.51 -2.44
N GLY A 45 -16.01 27.43 -1.86
CA GLY A 45 -17.38 26.96 -2.08
C GLY A 45 -17.59 26.16 -3.35
N GLU A 46 -16.56 25.96 -4.15
CA GLU A 46 -16.62 25.17 -5.37
C GLU A 46 -15.91 23.82 -5.20
N CYS A 47 -16.45 22.76 -5.82
CA CYS A 47 -15.84 21.44 -5.83
C CYS A 47 -14.77 21.39 -6.93
N GLU A 48 -13.55 21.08 -6.53
CA GLU A 48 -12.46 20.80 -7.45
C GLU A 48 -12.11 19.32 -7.39
N TRP A 49 -11.60 18.78 -8.48
CA TRP A 49 -11.21 17.39 -8.53
C TRP A 49 -10.11 17.17 -9.57
N TRP A 50 -9.40 16.06 -9.40
CA TRP A 50 -8.53 15.51 -10.43
C TRP A 50 -8.73 14.01 -10.50
N GLY A 51 -8.39 13.43 -11.64
CA GLY A 51 -8.44 12.00 -11.83
C GLY A 51 -7.45 11.56 -12.90
N HIS A 52 -6.86 10.39 -12.69
CA HIS A 52 -5.93 9.79 -13.64
C HIS A 52 -6.34 8.34 -13.91
N GLU A 53 -6.46 8.00 -15.18
CA GLU A 53 -6.59 6.60 -15.57
C GLU A 53 -5.27 5.90 -15.27
N CYS A 54 -5.35 4.75 -14.62
CA CYS A 54 -4.19 4.00 -14.17
C CYS A 54 -4.13 2.61 -14.81
N HIS A 55 -2.92 2.08 -14.89
CA HIS A 55 -2.72 0.67 -15.24
C HIS A 55 -3.31 -0.18 -14.12
N GLU A 56 -4.27 -1.05 -14.48
CA GLU A 56 -5.02 -1.86 -13.51
C GLU A 56 -4.10 -2.72 -12.64
N GLU A 57 -3.08 -3.32 -13.22
CA GLU A 57 -2.13 -4.19 -12.52
C GLU A 57 -1.30 -3.48 -11.46
N THR A 58 -1.25 -2.14 -11.49
CA THR A 58 -0.49 -1.35 -10.52
C THR A 58 -1.31 -0.88 -9.34
N ILE A 59 -2.62 -1.07 -9.37
CA ILE A 59 -3.51 -0.62 -8.29
C ILE A 59 -3.19 -1.39 -7.00
N GLY A 60 -3.01 -0.66 -5.91
CA GLY A 60 -2.81 -1.22 -4.59
C GLY A 60 -3.49 -0.38 -3.53
N GLN A 61 -3.98 -1.04 -2.49
CA GLN A 61 -4.62 -0.37 -1.38
C GLN A 61 -3.63 -0.08 -0.26
N TYR A 62 -3.81 1.06 0.41
CA TYR A 62 -3.10 1.36 1.65
C TYR A 62 -3.47 0.33 2.71
N THR A 63 -2.47 -0.26 3.35
CA THR A 63 -2.68 -1.31 4.36
C THR A 63 -3.20 -0.77 5.70
N GLY A 64 -3.12 0.53 5.92
CA GLY A 64 -3.39 1.15 7.21
C GLY A 64 -2.15 1.21 8.11
N MET A 65 -1.04 0.68 7.68
CA MET A 65 0.21 0.64 8.45
C MET A 65 1.29 1.48 7.80
N LYS A 66 2.19 1.98 8.65
CA LYS A 66 3.37 2.74 8.21
C LYS A 66 4.62 1.95 8.54
N ASP A 67 5.67 2.17 7.76
CA ASP A 67 6.97 1.60 8.06
C ASP A 67 7.66 2.34 9.21
N LYS A 68 8.87 1.91 9.58
CA LYS A 68 9.61 2.52 10.69
C LYS A 68 9.94 4.00 10.50
N ASN A 69 9.87 4.49 9.26
CA ASN A 69 10.13 5.89 8.92
C ASN A 69 8.84 6.71 8.77
N GLY A 70 7.69 6.12 9.06
CA GLY A 70 6.39 6.79 8.94
C GLY A 70 5.82 6.81 7.52
N LYS A 71 6.39 6.03 6.61
CA LYS A 71 5.92 5.94 5.22
C LYS A 71 4.77 4.94 5.11
N ASP A 72 3.72 5.32 4.39
CA ASP A 72 2.55 4.48 4.17
C ASP A 72 2.91 3.20 3.41
N ILE A 73 2.42 2.06 3.91
CA ILE A 73 2.65 0.76 3.27
C ILE A 73 1.45 0.41 2.41
N TYR A 74 1.69 0.15 1.14
CA TYR A 74 0.69 -0.26 0.16
C TYR A 74 0.88 -1.70 -0.29
N GLU A 75 -0.19 -2.31 -0.72
CA GLU A 75 -0.13 -3.58 -1.43
C GLU A 75 0.87 -3.50 -2.59
N GLY A 76 1.72 -4.51 -2.71
CA GLY A 76 2.78 -4.54 -3.72
C GLY A 76 4.11 -3.96 -3.26
N ASP A 77 4.16 -3.31 -2.10
CA ASP A 77 5.43 -2.85 -1.54
C ASP A 77 6.33 -4.02 -1.19
N VAL A 78 7.63 -3.80 -1.33
CA VAL A 78 8.66 -4.74 -0.87
C VAL A 78 9.28 -4.16 0.39
N LEU A 79 9.26 -4.96 1.44
CA LEU A 79 9.73 -4.58 2.75
C LEU A 79 11.03 -5.30 3.10
N ARG A 80 11.91 -4.60 3.80
CA ARG A 80 13.07 -5.20 4.44
C ARG A 80 12.83 -5.22 5.94
N TYR A 81 12.94 -6.42 6.51
CA TYR A 81 12.90 -6.64 7.95
C TYR A 81 14.31 -6.95 8.42
N GLU A 82 14.83 -6.14 9.31
CA GLU A 82 16.19 -6.27 9.79
C GLU A 82 16.25 -6.18 11.31
N THR A 83 16.81 -7.20 11.92
CA THR A 83 17.14 -7.26 13.35
C THR A 83 18.61 -7.63 13.49
N ASP A 84 19.10 -7.70 14.71
CA ASP A 84 20.50 -8.13 14.97
C ASP A 84 20.77 -9.54 14.46
N TYR A 85 19.73 -10.35 14.28
CA TYR A 85 19.84 -11.77 13.93
C TYR A 85 19.31 -12.11 12.54
N ASP A 86 18.42 -11.30 11.99
CA ASP A 86 17.71 -11.62 10.75
C ASP A 86 17.75 -10.47 9.76
N LEU A 87 17.84 -10.81 8.46
CA LEU A 87 17.66 -9.91 7.34
C LEU A 87 16.72 -10.60 6.34
N LEU A 88 15.50 -10.12 6.23
CA LEU A 88 14.46 -10.75 5.44
C LEU A 88 13.78 -9.74 4.52
N TYR A 89 13.27 -10.24 3.40
CA TYR A 89 12.56 -9.46 2.41
C TYR A 89 11.17 -10.04 2.21
N PHE A 90 10.15 -9.17 2.14
CA PHE A 90 8.76 -9.57 2.03
C PHE A 90 8.02 -8.74 0.99
N GLU A 91 7.03 -9.34 0.33
CA GLU A 91 6.06 -8.64 -0.47
C GLU A 91 4.77 -8.47 0.34
N VAL A 92 4.15 -7.29 0.26
CA VAL A 92 2.88 -7.01 0.93
C VAL A 92 1.73 -7.49 0.04
N LYS A 93 0.92 -8.42 0.55
CA LYS A 93 -0.24 -8.98 -0.14
C LYS A 93 -1.46 -9.05 0.78
N TRP A 94 -2.64 -8.97 0.17
CA TRP A 94 -3.88 -9.25 0.86
C TRP A 94 -4.19 -10.74 0.82
N ASN A 95 -4.44 -11.32 1.98
CA ASN A 95 -4.89 -12.72 2.07
C ASN A 95 -6.41 -12.74 2.21
N LYS A 96 -7.10 -13.18 1.17
CA LYS A 96 -8.56 -13.21 1.12
C LYS A 96 -9.17 -14.27 2.03
N ASP A 97 -8.40 -15.28 2.44
CA ASP A 97 -8.88 -16.37 3.28
C ASP A 97 -8.82 -16.00 4.76
N THR A 98 -7.79 -15.27 5.16
CA THR A 98 -7.62 -14.80 6.55
C THR A 98 -8.13 -13.38 6.75
N LEU A 99 -8.42 -12.65 5.67
CA LEU A 99 -8.86 -11.25 5.68
C LEU A 99 -7.84 -10.33 6.36
N MET A 100 -6.58 -10.54 6.03
CA MET A 100 -5.46 -9.77 6.61
C MET A 100 -4.43 -9.38 5.56
N TRP A 101 -3.74 -8.28 5.83
CA TRP A 101 -2.52 -7.94 5.13
C TRP A 101 -1.39 -8.81 5.65
N GLU A 102 -0.64 -9.41 4.73
CA GLU A 102 0.47 -10.29 5.06
C GLU A 102 1.76 -9.84 4.40
N ALA A 103 2.86 -10.13 5.10
CA ALA A 103 4.20 -10.03 4.57
C ALA A 103 4.62 -11.42 4.09
N ILE A 104 4.82 -11.55 2.79
CA ILE A 104 5.02 -12.86 2.14
C ILE A 104 6.45 -13.02 1.68
N SER A 105 7.06 -14.11 2.09
CA SER A 105 8.39 -14.56 1.66
C SER A 105 8.33 -16.04 1.29
N GLN A 106 9.19 -16.46 0.39
CA GLN A 106 9.29 -17.88 0.05
C GLN A 106 10.10 -18.67 1.07
N VAL A 107 10.81 -18.00 1.94
CA VAL A 107 11.69 -18.63 2.92
C VAL A 107 10.99 -18.91 4.25
N ILE A 108 9.98 -18.13 4.56
CA ILE A 108 9.26 -18.18 5.84
C ILE A 108 7.78 -18.25 5.57
N VAL A 109 7.05 -18.92 6.47
CA VAL A 109 5.59 -18.93 6.43
C VAL A 109 5.05 -17.51 6.50
N ASP A 110 4.02 -17.26 5.74
CA ASP A 110 3.36 -15.94 5.69
C ASP A 110 2.96 -15.51 7.09
N GLU A 111 3.26 -14.27 7.40
CA GLU A 111 2.95 -13.67 8.70
C GLU A 111 2.10 -12.43 8.55
N PRO A 112 1.20 -12.18 9.53
CA PRO A 112 0.49 -10.90 9.56
C PRO A 112 1.45 -9.72 9.58
N LEU A 113 1.17 -8.72 8.76
CA LEU A 113 2.04 -7.56 8.60
C LEU A 113 2.30 -6.82 9.92
N TYR A 114 1.31 -6.75 10.79
CA TYR A 114 1.42 -5.98 12.03
C TYR A 114 2.48 -6.52 13.01
N TYR A 115 2.86 -7.80 12.91
CA TYR A 115 3.92 -8.34 13.77
C TYR A 115 5.30 -7.77 13.47
N LYS A 116 5.46 -7.15 12.32
CA LYS A 116 6.76 -6.62 11.89
C LYS A 116 6.90 -5.13 12.12
N ASN A 117 5.85 -4.52 12.67
CA ASN A 117 5.81 -3.08 12.91
C ASN A 117 7.00 -2.64 13.76
N GLY A 118 7.69 -1.58 13.35
CA GLY A 118 8.87 -1.04 14.04
C GLY A 118 10.20 -1.56 13.51
N PHE A 119 10.21 -2.63 12.73
CA PHE A 119 11.43 -3.23 12.17
C PHE A 119 11.45 -3.25 10.65
N ILE A 120 10.40 -2.79 10.01
CA ILE A 120 10.26 -2.87 8.56
C ILE A 120 10.51 -1.52 7.90
N LYS A 121 11.13 -1.59 6.73
CA LYS A 121 11.38 -0.44 5.87
C LYS A 121 10.95 -0.76 4.45
N ILE A 122 10.20 0.14 3.83
CA ILE A 122 9.88 0.03 2.42
C ILE A 122 11.15 0.31 1.60
N ILE A 123 11.55 -0.63 0.74
CA ILE A 123 12.74 -0.50 -0.10
C ILE A 123 12.38 -0.38 -1.58
N GLY A 124 11.13 -0.55 -1.94
CA GLY A 124 10.64 -0.46 -3.30
C GLY A 124 9.29 -1.12 -3.42
N ASN A 125 8.92 -1.49 -4.63
CA ASN A 125 7.69 -2.22 -4.91
C ASN A 125 7.87 -3.13 -6.13
N ILE A 126 6.97 -4.08 -6.29
CA ILE A 126 7.08 -5.10 -7.35
C ILE A 126 6.95 -4.52 -8.77
N HIS A 127 6.37 -3.33 -8.92
CA HIS A 127 6.14 -2.70 -10.22
C HIS A 127 7.37 -1.91 -10.69
N ASP A 128 7.96 -1.13 -9.81
CA ASP A 128 9.14 -0.30 -10.12
C ASP A 128 10.45 -1.09 -9.97
N ASN A 129 10.46 -2.09 -9.09
CA ASN A 129 11.65 -2.82 -8.72
C ASN A 129 11.43 -4.34 -8.84
N PRO A 130 11.11 -4.86 -10.04
CA PRO A 130 10.84 -6.29 -10.21
C PRO A 130 12.02 -7.19 -9.83
N GLU A 131 13.24 -6.66 -9.86
CA GLU A 131 14.43 -7.38 -9.40
C GLU A 131 14.39 -7.76 -7.92
N LEU A 132 13.61 -7.03 -7.11
CA LEU A 132 13.46 -7.33 -5.69
C LEU A 132 12.69 -8.63 -5.44
N ILE A 133 11.92 -9.11 -6.42
CA ILE A 133 11.20 -10.38 -6.29
C ILE A 133 12.17 -11.54 -6.07
N GLU A 134 13.36 -11.49 -6.67
CA GLU A 134 14.38 -12.50 -6.46
C GLU A 134 14.88 -12.52 -5.01
N ARG A 135 14.94 -11.38 -4.37
CA ARG A 135 15.33 -11.29 -2.96
C ARG A 135 14.30 -11.87 -2.01
N ILE A 136 13.03 -11.76 -2.37
CA ILE A 136 11.94 -12.37 -1.58
C ILE A 136 12.05 -13.89 -1.64
N ALA A 137 12.56 -14.42 -2.73
CA ALA A 137 12.74 -15.86 -2.95
C ALA A 137 13.99 -16.46 -2.26
N GLU A 138 14.89 -15.62 -1.78
CA GLU A 138 16.13 -16.07 -1.12
C GLU A 138 15.91 -16.56 0.31
#